data_87ae65f23bd5f05528f1f54889a39bb3
#
_entry.id   87ae65f23bd5f05528f1f54889a39bb3
#
_cell.length_a   1.000
_cell.length_b   1.000
_cell.length_c   1.000
_cell.angle_alpha   90.00
_cell.angle_beta   90.00
_cell.angle_gamma   90.00
#
_symmetry.space_group_name_H-M   'P 1'
#
loop_
_entity.id
_entity.type
_entity.pdbx_description
1 polymer ?
#
loop_
_entity_poly.entity_id
_entity_poly.type
_entity_poly.pdbx_seq_one_letter_code
_entity_poly.pdbx_strand_id
1 'polypeptide(L)'
;TATALHNGATKGTSEGNYAVGSKATYKTAIDEAQAILDKTGATQKEIDDALSALNTATDTFKAGKVVLNKTALQDAVTEATSLHAGATEGTAEGNYAVGSKATYKTAIDDAQAILDKTGATQKEIDDALSALNTATDTFKAGKVVLNKTALQDAVTEATSLHAGATEGIAAGNYAVGSKATYKTAIDEAQAILDKADATQKEIDDAVTALNTATATFEAGKVPTTIALMLSRILGFMK
;
A
#
# COMPACT_ATOMS: atom_id res chain seq x y z
N THR A 1 -52.20 -4.88 6.91
CA THR A 1 -52.93 -4.14 5.87
C THR A 1 -51.97 -3.22 5.09
N ALA A 2 -52.39 -2.84 3.85
CA ALA A 2 -51.63 -1.90 2.99
C ALA A 2 -51.43 -0.54 3.69
N THR A 3 -52.45 -0.03 4.34
CA THR A 3 -52.39 1.22 5.10
C THR A 3 -51.38 1.17 6.26
N ALA A 4 -51.32 0.06 6.99
CA ALA A 4 -50.34 -0.10 8.10
C ALA A 4 -48.89 -0.13 7.57
N LEU A 5 -48.64 -0.81 6.45
CA LEU A 5 -47.35 -0.84 5.78
C LEU A 5 -46.94 0.57 5.32
N HIS A 6 -47.86 1.30 4.68
CA HIS A 6 -47.62 2.70 4.25
C HIS A 6 -47.26 3.60 5.44
N ASN A 7 -48.04 3.54 6.52
CA ASN A 7 -47.87 4.41 7.69
C ASN A 7 -46.54 4.13 8.43
N GLY A 8 -46.15 2.87 8.54
CA GLY A 8 -44.90 2.48 9.19
C GLY A 8 -43.64 2.68 8.35
N ALA A 9 -43.79 2.99 7.06
CA ALA A 9 -42.66 3.15 6.15
C ALA A 9 -41.99 4.52 6.31
N THR A 10 -40.64 4.55 6.37
CA THR A 10 -39.81 5.75 6.36
C THR A 10 -39.20 5.95 4.97
N LYS A 11 -39.19 7.19 4.48
CA LYS A 11 -38.56 7.56 3.20
C LYS A 11 -37.09 7.89 3.43
N GLY A 12 -36.23 7.52 2.51
CA GLY A 12 -34.81 7.89 2.55
C GLY A 12 -33.93 6.98 1.74
N THR A 13 -32.64 7.23 1.82
CA THR A 13 -31.56 6.48 1.13
C THR A 13 -30.82 5.53 2.05
N SER A 14 -31.18 5.51 3.36
CA SER A 14 -30.59 4.60 4.33
C SER A 14 -31.22 3.21 4.26
N GLU A 15 -30.47 2.21 4.69
CA GLU A 15 -30.95 0.83 4.75
C GLU A 15 -32.29 0.68 5.47
N GLY A 16 -33.16 -0.09 4.87
CA GLY A 16 -34.49 -0.35 5.40
C GLY A 16 -35.55 0.73 5.12
N ASN A 17 -35.14 1.90 4.63
CA ASN A 17 -36.06 2.94 4.17
C ASN A 17 -36.62 2.62 2.79
N TYR A 18 -37.56 3.41 2.34
CA TYR A 18 -38.17 3.31 1.02
C TYR A 18 -37.76 4.50 0.15
N ALA A 19 -37.51 4.27 -1.13
CA ALA A 19 -37.09 5.31 -2.08
C ALA A 19 -37.99 6.53 -2.05
N VAL A 20 -37.40 7.72 -2.24
CA VAL A 20 -38.15 8.98 -2.28
C VAL A 20 -39.20 8.92 -3.41
N GLY A 21 -40.46 9.23 -3.10
CA GLY A 21 -41.57 9.13 -4.05
C GLY A 21 -42.38 7.84 -3.97
N SER A 22 -41.79 6.70 -3.63
CA SER A 22 -42.46 5.39 -3.61
C SER A 22 -43.64 5.35 -2.63
N LYS A 23 -43.51 6.03 -1.50
CA LYS A 23 -44.57 6.11 -0.48
C LYS A 23 -45.79 6.88 -1.00
N ALA A 24 -45.60 7.94 -1.80
CA ALA A 24 -46.72 8.70 -2.41
C ALA A 24 -47.42 7.85 -3.46
N THR A 25 -46.68 7.17 -4.35
CA THR A 25 -47.25 6.27 -5.34
C THR A 25 -48.04 5.12 -4.71
N TYR A 26 -47.52 4.54 -3.63
CA TYR A 26 -48.23 3.48 -2.90
C TYR A 26 -49.51 4.01 -2.20
N LYS A 27 -49.46 5.24 -1.67
CA LYS A 27 -50.65 5.90 -1.12
C LYS A 27 -51.74 6.06 -2.16
N THR A 28 -51.41 6.50 -3.37
CA THR A 28 -52.38 6.61 -4.47
C THR A 28 -53.08 5.27 -4.74
N ALA A 29 -52.36 4.18 -4.85
CA ALA A 29 -52.95 2.86 -5.06
C ALA A 29 -53.88 2.42 -3.90
N ILE A 30 -53.55 2.79 -2.66
CA ILE A 30 -54.42 2.54 -1.50
C ILE A 30 -55.70 3.35 -1.60
N ASP A 31 -55.61 4.64 -1.97
CA ASP A 31 -56.75 5.54 -2.08
C ASP A 31 -57.69 5.13 -3.23
N GLU A 32 -57.12 4.69 -4.37
CA GLU A 32 -57.87 4.16 -5.50
C GLU A 32 -58.65 2.90 -5.14
N ALA A 33 -58.01 1.95 -4.42
CA ALA A 33 -58.70 0.74 -3.95
C ALA A 33 -59.81 1.06 -2.93
N GLN A 34 -59.56 2.04 -2.05
CA GLN A 34 -60.56 2.49 -1.08
C GLN A 34 -61.76 3.14 -1.81
N ALA A 35 -61.51 3.93 -2.84
CA ALA A 35 -62.58 4.56 -3.63
C ALA A 35 -63.55 3.53 -4.27
N ILE A 36 -63.02 2.37 -4.73
CA ILE A 36 -63.86 1.27 -5.24
C ILE A 36 -64.67 0.60 -4.12
N LEU A 37 -64.11 0.45 -2.92
CA LEU A 37 -64.87 -0.08 -1.76
C LEU A 37 -66.02 0.85 -1.33
N ASP A 38 -65.80 2.17 -1.45
CA ASP A 38 -66.76 3.17 -1.04
C ASP A 38 -67.82 3.47 -2.18
N LYS A 39 -67.58 2.91 -3.38
CA LYS A 39 -68.45 3.11 -4.54
C LYS A 39 -69.77 2.33 -4.36
N THR A 40 -70.89 3.05 -4.32
CA THR A 40 -72.22 2.45 -4.37
C THR A 40 -72.45 1.75 -5.70
N GLY A 41 -72.73 0.44 -5.70
CA GLY A 41 -72.97 -0.34 -6.93
C GLY A 41 -71.70 -0.77 -7.63
N ALA A 42 -70.57 -0.88 -6.93
CA ALA A 42 -69.36 -1.49 -7.47
C ALA A 42 -69.64 -2.93 -7.93
N THR A 43 -69.16 -3.23 -9.13
CA THR A 43 -69.24 -4.61 -9.64
C THR A 43 -68.15 -5.48 -9.09
N GLN A 44 -68.34 -6.82 -9.07
CA GLN A 44 -67.34 -7.76 -8.63
C GLN A 44 -66.05 -7.60 -9.44
N LYS A 45 -66.15 -7.37 -10.74
CA LYS A 45 -64.99 -7.12 -11.58
C LYS A 45 -64.16 -5.92 -11.15
N GLU A 46 -64.83 -4.80 -10.80
CA GLU A 46 -64.11 -3.59 -10.33
C GLU A 46 -63.40 -3.86 -8.99
N ILE A 47 -64.02 -4.62 -8.12
CA ILE A 47 -63.42 -5.01 -6.85
C ILE A 47 -62.18 -5.93 -7.06
N ASP A 48 -62.28 -6.92 -7.94
CA ASP A 48 -61.18 -7.86 -8.24
C ASP A 48 -60.01 -7.14 -8.92
N ASP A 49 -60.31 -6.21 -9.85
CA ASP A 49 -59.30 -5.37 -10.54
C ASP A 49 -58.57 -4.47 -9.54
N ALA A 50 -59.31 -3.80 -8.65
CA ALA A 50 -58.74 -2.91 -7.63
C ALA A 50 -57.86 -3.71 -6.60
N LEU A 51 -58.30 -4.91 -6.21
CA LEU A 51 -57.50 -5.80 -5.35
C LEU A 51 -56.19 -6.23 -6.03
N SER A 52 -56.26 -6.60 -7.30
CA SER A 52 -55.09 -6.99 -8.09
C SER A 52 -54.11 -5.82 -8.23
N ALA A 53 -54.57 -4.61 -8.53
CA ALA A 53 -53.77 -3.43 -8.63
C ALA A 53 -53.09 -3.07 -7.31
N LEU A 54 -53.84 -3.11 -6.18
CA LEU A 54 -53.29 -2.86 -4.84
C LEU A 54 -52.24 -3.90 -4.43
N ASN A 55 -52.45 -5.18 -4.75
CA ASN A 55 -51.48 -6.20 -4.49
C ASN A 55 -50.19 -5.97 -5.27
N THR A 56 -50.26 -5.66 -6.56
CA THR A 56 -49.12 -5.32 -7.39
C THR A 56 -48.39 -4.08 -6.86
N ALA A 57 -49.10 -3.04 -6.48
CA ALA A 57 -48.51 -1.84 -5.87
C ALA A 57 -47.84 -2.14 -4.51
N THR A 58 -48.44 -3.02 -3.72
CA THR A 58 -47.87 -3.50 -2.43
C THR A 58 -46.54 -4.23 -2.64
N ASP A 59 -46.48 -5.13 -3.60
CA ASP A 59 -45.28 -5.90 -3.88
C ASP A 59 -44.16 -5.00 -4.48
N THR A 60 -44.53 -4.09 -5.37
CA THR A 60 -43.62 -3.06 -5.90
C THR A 60 -43.09 -2.18 -4.77
N PHE A 61 -43.95 -1.73 -3.85
CA PHE A 61 -43.52 -0.92 -2.71
C PHE A 61 -42.56 -1.68 -1.79
N LYS A 62 -42.84 -2.93 -1.45
CA LYS A 62 -41.97 -3.78 -0.64
C LYS A 62 -40.61 -4.00 -1.29
N ALA A 63 -40.59 -4.26 -2.62
CA ALA A 63 -39.36 -4.46 -3.39
C ALA A 63 -38.51 -3.18 -3.47
N GLY A 64 -39.14 -2.00 -3.37
CA GLY A 64 -38.46 -0.70 -3.33
C GLY A 64 -37.79 -0.33 -2.01
N LYS A 65 -37.66 -1.28 -1.07
CA LYS A 65 -36.93 -1.09 0.18
C LYS A 65 -35.43 -1.01 -0.11
N VAL A 66 -34.78 0.02 0.44
CA VAL A 66 -33.33 0.23 0.27
C VAL A 66 -32.56 -0.90 0.95
N VAL A 67 -31.74 -1.59 0.17
CA VAL A 67 -30.76 -2.59 0.60
C VAL A 67 -29.38 -2.07 0.22
N LEU A 68 -28.49 -1.97 1.20
CA LEU A 68 -27.11 -1.51 0.96
C LEU A 68 -26.19 -2.68 0.64
N ASN A 69 -25.28 -2.47 -0.31
CA ASN A 69 -24.19 -3.40 -0.57
C ASN A 69 -22.96 -3.00 0.25
N LYS A 70 -22.69 -3.73 1.31
CA LYS A 70 -21.56 -3.51 2.21
C LYS A 70 -20.37 -4.44 1.95
N THR A 71 -20.54 -5.45 1.09
CA THR A 71 -19.58 -6.56 0.93
C THR A 71 -18.19 -6.05 0.56
N ALA A 72 -18.08 -5.20 -0.46
CA ALA A 72 -16.79 -4.69 -0.92
C ALA A 72 -16.04 -3.90 0.18
N LEU A 73 -16.76 -3.11 0.99
CA LEU A 73 -16.15 -2.38 2.10
C LEU A 73 -15.72 -3.33 3.23
N GLN A 74 -16.51 -4.37 3.55
CA GLN A 74 -16.16 -5.40 4.54
C GLN A 74 -14.90 -6.16 4.13
N ASP A 75 -14.81 -6.55 2.87
CA ASP A 75 -13.64 -7.25 2.30
C ASP A 75 -12.41 -6.34 2.38
N ALA A 76 -12.53 -5.08 1.97
CA ALA A 76 -11.45 -4.10 2.03
C ALA A 76 -10.96 -3.85 3.47
N VAL A 77 -11.85 -3.74 4.45
CA VAL A 77 -11.48 -3.59 5.87
C VAL A 77 -10.75 -4.83 6.38
N THR A 78 -11.19 -6.01 5.99
CA THR A 78 -10.55 -7.28 6.38
C THR A 78 -9.13 -7.38 5.81
N GLU A 79 -8.96 -7.09 4.53
CA GLU A 79 -7.65 -7.09 3.87
C GLU A 79 -6.71 -6.03 4.45
N ALA A 80 -7.22 -4.81 4.65
CA ALA A 80 -6.47 -3.70 5.24
C ALA A 80 -6.01 -4.02 6.67
N THR A 81 -6.87 -4.63 7.49
CA THR A 81 -6.54 -5.06 8.85
C THR A 81 -5.45 -6.13 8.85
N SER A 82 -5.51 -7.10 7.93
CA SER A 82 -4.50 -8.14 7.79
C SER A 82 -3.15 -7.55 7.35
N LEU A 83 -3.15 -6.63 6.37
CA LEU A 83 -1.95 -5.92 5.92
C LEU A 83 -1.34 -5.10 7.06
N HIS A 84 -2.14 -4.35 7.81
CA HIS A 84 -1.69 -3.57 8.97
C HIS A 84 -1.08 -4.46 10.06
N ALA A 85 -1.70 -5.61 10.36
CA ALA A 85 -1.21 -6.53 11.38
C ALA A 85 0.14 -7.14 11.00
N GLY A 86 0.34 -7.50 9.71
CA GLY A 86 1.59 -8.08 9.21
C GLY A 86 2.71 -7.07 8.95
N ALA A 87 2.42 -5.77 8.98
CA ALA A 87 3.40 -4.73 8.69
C ALA A 87 4.31 -4.43 9.88
N THR A 88 5.61 -4.24 9.59
CA THR A 88 6.61 -3.76 10.55
C THR A 88 7.08 -2.37 10.12
N GLU A 89 7.20 -1.43 11.05
CA GLU A 89 7.77 -0.11 10.79
C GLU A 89 9.28 -0.10 11.05
N GLY A 90 10.00 0.70 10.26
CA GLY A 90 11.44 0.86 10.40
C GLY A 90 12.09 1.35 9.11
N THR A 91 13.43 1.40 9.12
CA THR A 91 14.25 1.90 8.01
C THR A 91 14.90 0.78 7.18
N ALA A 92 14.74 -0.47 7.58
CA ALA A 92 15.23 -1.62 6.84
C ALA A 92 14.34 -1.93 5.63
N GLU A 93 14.93 -2.59 4.63
CA GLU A 93 14.21 -2.99 3.42
C GLU A 93 12.97 -3.83 3.73
N GLY A 94 11.87 -3.49 3.08
CA GLY A 94 10.61 -4.19 3.25
C GLY A 94 9.76 -3.72 4.42
N ASN A 95 10.30 -2.93 5.34
CA ASN A 95 9.53 -2.28 6.40
C ASN A 95 8.72 -1.09 5.85
N TYR A 96 7.83 -0.58 6.66
CA TYR A 96 7.06 0.62 6.36
C TYR A 96 7.59 1.83 7.14
N ALA A 97 7.42 3.02 6.60
CA ALA A 97 7.88 4.25 7.25
C ALA A 97 7.30 4.40 8.66
N VAL A 98 8.11 4.86 9.61
CA VAL A 98 7.70 5.07 11.01
C VAL A 98 6.52 6.03 11.08
N GLY A 99 5.46 5.67 11.80
CA GLY A 99 4.20 6.42 11.93
C GLY A 99 3.16 6.11 10.85
N SER A 100 3.53 5.40 9.77
CA SER A 100 2.59 5.06 8.68
C SER A 100 1.49 4.10 9.13
N LYS A 101 1.79 3.15 10.04
CA LYS A 101 0.80 2.23 10.59
C LYS A 101 -0.31 2.97 11.35
N ALA A 102 0.04 3.97 12.14
CA ALA A 102 -0.95 4.75 12.90
C ALA A 102 -1.92 5.48 11.96
N THR A 103 -1.40 6.11 10.91
CA THR A 103 -2.20 6.78 9.88
C THR A 103 -3.10 5.79 9.15
N TYR A 104 -2.56 4.63 8.76
CA TYR A 104 -3.32 3.60 8.07
C TYR A 104 -4.41 2.98 8.97
N LYS A 105 -4.10 2.77 10.26
CA LYS A 105 -5.09 2.31 11.24
C LYS A 105 -6.28 3.25 11.34
N THR A 106 -6.06 4.57 11.33
CA THR A 106 -7.15 5.55 11.34
C THR A 106 -8.09 5.36 10.15
N ALA A 107 -7.55 5.17 8.94
CA ALA A 107 -8.38 4.94 7.76
C ALA A 107 -9.20 3.63 7.85
N ILE A 108 -8.62 2.58 8.44
CA ILE A 108 -9.33 1.31 8.70
C ILE A 108 -10.47 1.54 9.69
N ASP A 109 -10.23 2.27 10.78
CA ASP A 109 -11.22 2.54 11.81
C ASP A 109 -12.36 3.42 11.28
N ASP A 110 -12.05 4.42 10.45
CA ASP A 110 -13.05 5.26 9.78
C ASP A 110 -13.95 4.43 8.85
N ALA A 111 -13.38 3.52 8.08
CA ALA A 111 -14.13 2.62 7.21
C ALA A 111 -15.02 1.65 8.02
N GLN A 112 -14.48 1.08 9.10
CA GLN A 112 -15.26 0.23 10.01
C GLN A 112 -16.42 1.01 10.65
N ALA A 113 -16.21 2.27 11.04
CA ALA A 113 -17.26 3.10 11.62
C ALA A 113 -18.44 3.33 10.65
N ILE A 114 -18.18 3.40 9.32
CA ILE A 114 -19.26 3.47 8.31
C ILE A 114 -20.01 2.14 8.19
N LEU A 115 -19.32 0.99 8.28
CA LEU A 115 -19.97 -0.33 8.30
C LEU A 115 -20.93 -0.47 9.50
N ASP A 116 -20.54 0.05 10.66
CA ASP A 116 -21.27 -0.04 11.91
C ASP A 116 -22.35 1.06 12.06
N LYS A 117 -22.29 2.07 11.18
CA LYS A 117 -23.19 3.21 11.25
C LYS A 117 -24.65 2.81 11.01
N THR A 118 -25.50 3.06 12.00
CA THR A 118 -26.96 2.97 11.84
C THR A 118 -27.42 4.09 10.89
N GLY A 119 -28.15 3.73 9.85
CA GLY A 119 -28.68 4.68 8.89
C GLY A 119 -27.65 5.16 7.84
N ALA A 120 -26.56 4.41 7.65
CA ALA A 120 -25.63 4.65 6.54
C ALA A 120 -26.39 4.66 5.20
N THR A 121 -25.82 5.37 4.23
CA THR A 121 -26.27 5.39 2.84
C THR A 121 -25.27 4.65 1.95
N GLN A 122 -25.67 4.21 0.75
CA GLN A 122 -24.76 3.58 -0.21
C GLN A 122 -23.59 4.51 -0.56
N LYS A 123 -23.88 5.81 -0.72
CA LYS A 123 -22.83 6.79 -1.00
C LYS A 123 -21.75 6.85 0.08
N GLU A 124 -22.12 6.82 1.35
CA GLU A 124 -21.14 6.80 2.45
C GLU A 124 -20.30 5.53 2.45
N ILE A 125 -20.88 4.39 2.10
CA ILE A 125 -20.17 3.12 1.94
C ILE A 125 -19.18 3.19 0.78
N ASP A 126 -19.61 3.70 -0.37
CA ASP A 126 -18.76 3.84 -1.56
C ASP A 126 -17.62 4.84 -1.33
N ASP A 127 -17.90 5.96 -0.66
CA ASP A 127 -16.90 6.97 -0.30
C ASP A 127 -15.85 6.38 0.68
N ALA A 128 -16.31 5.62 1.69
CA ALA A 128 -15.43 4.97 2.66
C ALA A 128 -14.54 3.91 2.01
N LEU A 129 -15.09 3.12 1.08
CA LEU A 129 -14.32 2.16 0.29
C LEU A 129 -13.22 2.85 -0.53
N SER A 130 -13.58 3.94 -1.21
CA SER A 130 -12.61 4.72 -1.99
C SER A 130 -11.49 5.31 -1.13
N ALA A 131 -11.85 5.87 0.03
CA ALA A 131 -10.89 6.42 0.98
C ALA A 131 -9.95 5.35 1.54
N LEU A 132 -10.47 4.19 1.94
CA LEU A 132 -9.67 3.08 2.45
C LEU A 132 -8.73 2.51 1.38
N ASN A 133 -9.20 2.37 0.14
CA ASN A 133 -8.35 1.91 -0.97
C ASN A 133 -7.19 2.90 -1.20
N THR A 134 -7.46 4.20 -1.22
CA THR A 134 -6.43 5.24 -1.36
C THR A 134 -5.41 5.18 -0.21
N ALA A 135 -5.87 5.00 1.02
CA ALA A 135 -5.01 4.85 2.19
C ALA A 135 -4.16 3.57 2.11
N THR A 136 -4.74 2.48 1.62
CA THR A 136 -4.05 1.19 1.40
C THR A 136 -2.94 1.33 0.36
N ASP A 137 -3.21 1.99 -0.75
CA ASP A 137 -2.21 2.22 -1.80
C ASP A 137 -1.08 3.13 -1.30
N THR A 138 -1.42 4.19 -0.56
CA THR A 138 -0.44 5.07 0.09
C THR A 138 0.43 4.32 1.08
N PHE A 139 -0.18 3.46 1.91
CA PHE A 139 0.55 2.64 2.87
C PHE A 139 1.50 1.66 2.17
N LYS A 140 1.04 0.95 1.15
CA LYS A 140 1.87 0.03 0.34
C LYS A 140 3.03 0.75 -0.35
N ALA A 141 2.79 1.95 -0.90
CA ALA A 141 3.82 2.77 -1.54
C ALA A 141 4.89 3.29 -0.55
N GLY A 142 4.54 3.40 0.74
CA GLY A 142 5.46 3.78 1.82
C GLY A 142 6.40 2.66 2.27
N LYS A 143 6.43 1.51 1.59
CA LYS A 143 7.35 0.41 1.88
C LYS A 143 8.78 0.82 1.53
N VAL A 144 9.71 0.63 2.48
CA VAL A 144 11.13 0.96 2.30
C VAL A 144 11.73 0.07 1.23
N VAL A 145 12.31 0.70 0.21
CA VAL A 145 13.09 0.06 -0.84
C VAL A 145 14.49 0.65 -0.80
N LEU A 146 15.51 -0.18 -0.59
CA LEU A 146 16.90 0.25 -0.53
C LEU A 146 17.54 0.25 -1.92
N ASN A 147 18.35 1.28 -2.21
CA ASN A 147 19.18 1.30 -3.40
C ASN A 147 20.57 0.76 -3.07
N LYS A 148 20.83 -0.48 -3.46
CA LYS A 148 22.10 -1.18 -3.24
C LYS A 148 23.04 -1.11 -4.46
N THR A 149 22.59 -0.56 -5.60
CA THR A 149 23.33 -0.63 -6.88
C THR A 149 24.72 -0.02 -6.78
N ALA A 150 24.85 1.18 -6.23
CA ALA A 150 26.14 1.85 -6.11
C ALA A 150 27.15 1.05 -5.26
N LEU A 151 26.68 0.38 -4.20
CA LEU A 151 27.54 -0.45 -3.37
C LEU A 151 27.94 -1.75 -4.07
N GLN A 152 27.03 -2.38 -4.82
CA GLN A 152 27.30 -3.58 -5.62
C GLN A 152 28.34 -3.29 -6.70
N ASP A 153 28.20 -2.16 -7.40
CA ASP A 153 29.15 -1.72 -8.43
C ASP A 153 30.53 -1.45 -7.81
N ALA A 154 30.58 -0.69 -6.71
CA ALA A 154 31.82 -0.41 -6.01
C ALA A 154 32.53 -1.68 -5.50
N VAL A 155 31.81 -2.65 -4.95
CA VAL A 155 32.39 -3.95 -4.50
C VAL A 155 32.91 -4.75 -5.69
N THR A 156 32.19 -4.73 -6.82
CA THR A 156 32.62 -5.45 -8.04
C THR A 156 33.91 -4.85 -8.61
N GLU A 157 33.97 -3.53 -8.72
CA GLU A 157 35.15 -2.80 -9.21
C GLU A 157 36.34 -2.99 -8.27
N ALA A 158 36.13 -2.83 -6.96
CA ALA A 158 37.15 -3.01 -5.94
C ALA A 158 37.72 -4.45 -5.93
N THR A 159 36.86 -5.44 -6.08
CA THR A 159 37.25 -6.86 -6.16
C THR A 159 38.08 -7.12 -7.40
N SER A 160 37.71 -6.55 -8.54
CA SER A 160 38.47 -6.68 -9.79
C SER A 160 39.84 -6.00 -9.69
N LEU A 161 39.90 -4.79 -9.12
CA LEU A 161 41.16 -4.08 -8.86
C LEU A 161 42.06 -4.87 -7.92
N HIS A 162 41.52 -5.37 -6.81
CA HIS A 162 42.27 -6.21 -5.85
C HIS A 162 42.82 -7.47 -6.50
N ALA A 163 42.03 -8.17 -7.34
CA ALA A 163 42.46 -9.39 -8.02
C ALA A 163 43.61 -9.13 -9.01
N GLY A 164 43.55 -8.01 -9.76
CA GLY A 164 44.58 -7.62 -10.73
C GLY A 164 45.84 -6.99 -10.11
N ALA A 165 45.81 -6.64 -8.83
CA ALA A 165 46.89 -5.93 -8.17
C ALA A 165 48.01 -6.89 -7.77
N THR A 166 49.29 -6.46 -7.98
CA THR A 166 50.51 -7.15 -7.50
C THR A 166 51.21 -6.27 -6.47
N GLU A 167 51.66 -6.83 -5.36
CA GLU A 167 52.45 -6.11 -4.36
C GLU A 167 53.94 -6.22 -4.65
N GLY A 168 54.70 -5.18 -4.30
CA GLY A 168 56.12 -5.15 -4.44
C GLY A 168 56.67 -3.74 -4.72
N ILE A 169 57.98 -3.69 -4.95
CA ILE A 169 58.71 -2.41 -5.17
C ILE A 169 58.81 -2.01 -6.64
N ALA A 170 58.40 -2.86 -7.58
CA ALA A 170 58.44 -2.53 -9.01
C ALA A 170 57.38 -1.46 -9.37
N ALA A 171 57.71 -0.66 -10.38
CA ALA A 171 56.80 0.35 -10.90
C ALA A 171 55.45 -0.29 -11.27
N GLY A 172 54.37 0.37 -10.85
CA GLY A 172 53.03 -0.12 -11.07
C GLY A 172 52.53 -1.13 -10.06
N ASN A 173 53.37 -1.69 -9.20
CA ASN A 173 52.97 -2.53 -8.08
C ASN A 173 52.43 -1.68 -6.94
N TYR A 174 51.74 -2.34 -6.01
CA TYR A 174 51.21 -1.72 -4.81
C TYR A 174 52.11 -2.02 -3.58
N ALA A 175 52.06 -1.20 -2.57
CA ALA A 175 52.84 -1.37 -1.35
C ALA A 175 52.55 -2.72 -0.69
N VAL A 176 53.59 -3.37 -0.16
CA VAL A 176 53.47 -4.66 0.52
C VAL A 176 52.54 -4.53 1.72
N GLY A 177 51.57 -5.43 1.85
CA GLY A 177 50.52 -5.44 2.89
C GLY A 177 49.26 -4.62 2.54
N SER A 178 49.31 -3.77 1.48
CA SER A 178 48.16 -2.94 1.12
C SER A 178 46.98 -3.74 0.59
N LYS A 179 47.21 -4.86 -0.10
CA LYS A 179 46.14 -5.76 -0.56
C LYS A 179 45.32 -6.31 0.61
N ALA A 180 45.97 -6.73 1.70
CA ALA A 180 45.25 -7.26 2.85
C ALA A 180 44.32 -6.21 3.49
N THR A 181 44.81 -4.99 3.66
CA THR A 181 44.00 -3.85 4.15
C THR A 181 42.83 -3.53 3.22
N TYR A 182 43.09 -3.51 1.90
CA TYR A 182 42.06 -3.24 0.91
C TYR A 182 41.03 -4.38 0.86
N LYS A 183 41.44 -5.63 0.98
CA LYS A 183 40.53 -6.79 1.08
C LYS A 183 39.56 -6.66 2.27
N THR A 184 40.06 -6.18 3.43
CA THR A 184 39.20 -5.95 4.58
C THR A 184 38.07 -4.94 4.28
N ALA A 185 38.39 -3.83 3.61
CA ALA A 185 37.38 -2.85 3.25
C ALA A 185 36.34 -3.41 2.25
N ILE A 186 36.78 -4.27 1.32
CA ILE A 186 35.86 -4.96 0.38
C ILE A 186 34.93 -5.90 1.15
N ASP A 187 35.48 -6.68 2.11
CA ASP A 187 34.70 -7.63 2.91
C ASP A 187 33.69 -6.91 3.82
N GLU A 188 34.06 -5.77 4.41
CA GLU A 188 33.17 -4.94 5.20
C GLU A 188 32.02 -4.39 4.35
N ALA A 189 32.31 -3.93 3.13
CA ALA A 189 31.29 -3.45 2.20
C ALA A 189 30.34 -4.58 1.76
N GLN A 190 30.90 -5.77 1.47
CA GLN A 190 30.09 -6.95 1.14
C GLN A 190 29.20 -7.36 2.32
N ALA A 191 29.69 -7.31 3.55
CA ALA A 191 28.88 -7.62 4.74
C ALA A 191 27.66 -6.70 4.88
N ILE A 192 27.75 -5.43 4.47
CA ILE A 192 26.59 -4.52 4.44
C ILE A 192 25.59 -4.90 3.34
N LEU A 193 26.06 -5.37 2.16
CA LEU A 193 25.17 -5.89 1.12
C LEU A 193 24.37 -7.11 1.57
N ASP A 194 25.01 -7.98 2.36
CA ASP A 194 24.45 -9.23 2.84
C ASP A 194 23.61 -9.07 4.12
N LYS A 195 23.69 -7.90 4.76
CA LYS A 195 22.96 -7.61 5.99
C LYS A 195 21.46 -7.49 5.72
N ALA A 196 20.66 -8.36 6.36
CA ALA A 196 19.21 -8.44 6.14
C ALA A 196 18.45 -7.19 6.61
N ASP A 197 18.94 -6.52 7.64
CA ASP A 197 18.34 -5.33 8.25
C ASP A 197 19.16 -4.05 7.96
N ALA A 198 19.91 -4.05 6.86
CA ALA A 198 20.64 -2.87 6.41
C ALA A 198 19.69 -1.68 6.22
N THR A 199 20.20 -0.49 6.49
CA THR A 199 19.53 0.79 6.21
C THR A 199 20.20 1.47 5.03
N GLN A 200 19.49 2.40 4.35
CA GLN A 200 20.10 3.16 3.26
C GLN A 200 21.36 3.91 3.72
N LYS A 201 21.32 4.46 4.95
CA LYS A 201 22.49 5.15 5.51
C LYS A 201 23.73 4.24 5.63
N GLU A 202 23.57 3.01 6.10
CA GLU A 202 24.68 2.05 6.18
C GLU A 202 25.24 1.70 4.80
N ILE A 203 24.36 1.59 3.79
CA ILE A 203 24.76 1.36 2.39
C ILE A 203 25.56 2.54 1.86
N ASP A 204 25.08 3.78 2.06
CA ASP A 204 25.73 5.00 1.59
C ASP A 204 27.08 5.23 2.30
N ASP A 205 27.15 4.96 3.60
CA ASP A 205 28.39 5.00 4.39
C ASP A 205 29.40 3.96 3.89
N ALA A 206 28.95 2.75 3.57
CA ALA A 206 29.80 1.68 3.04
C ALA A 206 30.37 2.02 1.64
N VAL A 207 29.56 2.63 0.76
CA VAL A 207 30.04 3.16 -0.54
C VAL A 207 31.16 4.19 -0.31
N THR A 208 30.94 5.13 0.60
CA THR A 208 31.92 6.15 0.93
C THR A 208 33.22 5.59 1.47
N ALA A 209 33.11 4.62 2.40
CA ALA A 209 34.25 3.95 3.02
C ALA A 209 35.05 3.15 1.99
N LEU A 210 34.39 2.36 1.15
CA LEU A 210 35.04 1.55 0.11
C LEU A 210 35.72 2.43 -0.95
N ASN A 211 35.07 3.51 -1.39
CA ASN A 211 35.67 4.46 -2.33
C ASN A 211 36.94 5.12 -1.74
N THR A 212 36.92 5.48 -0.47
CA THR A 212 38.07 6.01 0.24
C THR A 212 39.20 5.00 0.34
N ALA A 213 38.88 3.74 0.65
CA ALA A 213 39.85 2.64 0.70
C ALA A 213 40.45 2.36 -0.70
N THR A 214 39.62 2.41 -1.75
CA THR A 214 40.07 2.27 -3.15
C THR A 214 41.05 3.38 -3.52
N ALA A 215 40.70 4.65 -3.24
CA ALA A 215 41.58 5.78 -3.51
C ALA A 215 42.93 5.67 -2.75
N THR A 216 42.88 5.22 -1.50
CA THR A 216 44.07 5.01 -0.68
C THR A 216 44.92 3.88 -1.25
N PHE A 217 44.31 2.78 -1.67
CA PHE A 217 44.97 1.66 -2.30
C PHE A 217 45.67 2.08 -3.61
N GLU A 218 44.96 2.80 -4.49
CA GLU A 218 45.50 3.31 -5.75
C GLU A 218 46.65 4.30 -5.53
N ALA A 219 46.55 5.20 -4.54
CA ALA A 219 47.60 6.14 -4.18
C ALA A 219 48.90 5.43 -3.68
N GLY A 220 48.75 4.19 -3.15
CA GLY A 220 49.88 3.36 -2.76
C GLY A 220 50.64 2.67 -3.89
N LYS A 221 50.26 2.92 -5.15
CA LYS A 221 50.95 2.39 -6.35
C LYS A 221 52.33 2.99 -6.54
N VAL A 222 53.34 2.13 -6.69
CA VAL A 222 54.73 2.57 -6.87
C VAL A 222 54.89 3.36 -8.13
N PRO A 223 55.30 4.66 -8.06
CA PRO A 223 55.45 5.51 -9.24
C PRO A 223 56.60 5.01 -10.15
N THR A 224 56.42 5.20 -11.44
CA THR A 224 57.44 4.85 -12.46
C THR A 224 58.75 5.58 -12.21
N THR A 225 58.75 6.80 -11.69
CA THR A 225 59.95 7.59 -11.36
C THR A 225 60.77 6.98 -10.21
N ILE A 226 60.13 6.45 -9.17
CA ILE A 226 60.85 5.82 -8.05
C ILE A 226 61.47 4.47 -8.48
N ALA A 227 60.77 3.67 -9.28
CA ALA A 227 61.30 2.42 -9.82
C ALA A 227 62.54 2.67 -10.74
N LEU A 228 62.52 3.72 -11.53
CA LEU A 228 63.68 4.11 -12.32
C LEU A 228 64.85 4.59 -11.47
N MET A 229 64.63 5.29 -10.36
CA MET A 229 65.68 5.68 -9.40
C MET A 229 66.26 4.47 -8.66
N LEU A 230 65.40 3.57 -8.19
CA LEU A 230 65.86 2.33 -7.53
C LEU A 230 66.64 1.41 -8.47
N SER A 231 66.24 1.26 -9.73
CA SER A 231 66.98 0.46 -10.73
C SER A 231 68.31 1.08 -11.08
N ARG A 232 68.42 2.43 -11.10
CA ARG A 232 69.69 3.15 -11.28
C ARG A 232 70.64 2.93 -10.10
N ILE A 233 70.16 3.01 -8.86
CA ILE A 233 70.97 2.80 -7.65
C ILE A 233 71.46 1.35 -7.57
N LEU A 234 70.57 0.37 -7.83
CA LEU A 234 70.97 -1.06 -7.86
C LEU A 234 71.89 -1.38 -9.04
N GLY A 235 71.79 -0.66 -10.16
CA GLY A 235 72.71 -0.80 -11.29
C GLY A 235 74.12 -0.24 -11.05
N PHE A 236 74.26 0.73 -10.13
CA PHE A 236 75.54 1.32 -9.76
C PHE A 236 76.29 0.49 -8.69
N MET A 237 75.59 -0.53 -8.06
CA MET A 237 76.18 -1.39 -7.05
C MET A 237 76.73 -2.73 -7.62
N LYS A 238 76.79 -2.85 -8.94
CA LYS A 238 77.48 -3.94 -9.66
C LYS A 238 78.73 -3.42 -10.29
#